data_d885a5b2774e9ebf4075e7c0f1ca5552
#
_entry.id   d885a5b2774e9ebf4075e7c0f1ca5552
#
_cell.length_a   1.000
_cell.length_b   1.000
_cell.length_c   1.000
_cell.angle_alpha   90.00
_cell.angle_beta   90.00
_cell.angle_gamma   90.00
#
_symmetry.space_group_name_H-M   'P 1'
#
loop_
_entity.id
_entity.type
_entity.pdbx_description
1 polymer ?
#
loop_
_entity_poly.entity_id
_entity_poly.type
_entity_poly.pdbx_seq_one_letter_code
_entity_poly.pdbx_strand_id
1 'polypeptide(L)'
;TGDFMQIIGIVTEYNPFHNGHLYQIKKIKEMYPDSVIIVAMSGNYTMRGEISVLDKWNKTNIAINNGIDIVLEIPFIYSNQSSDIFSYAALKMLNEFKIEKLVFGSETNNIDLLSLASSVQIDNKKFDSLVKDYMSKGYNYPSSIGKSIYELTGIKIKESNDILGVSYIKEILKNKYNIKPISIKRTNNFKTNTKKSNIISAYEIREFLNKNESIKEYVPNNV
;
A
#
# COMPACT_ATOMS: atom_id res chain seq x y z
N THR A 1 -21.21 22.48 -15.56
CA THR A 1 -20.68 21.75 -14.37
C THR A 1 -19.21 21.61 -14.61
N GLY A 2 -18.38 22.45 -13.94
CA GLY A 2 -16.93 22.33 -14.05
C GLY A 2 -16.52 20.98 -13.43
N ASP A 3 -15.86 20.13 -14.22
CA ASP A 3 -15.25 18.92 -13.71
C ASP A 3 -14.14 19.32 -12.74
N PHE A 4 -14.40 19.17 -11.44
CA PHE A 4 -13.36 19.40 -10.44
C PHE A 4 -12.30 18.32 -10.61
N MET A 5 -11.08 18.76 -10.87
CA MET A 5 -9.90 17.92 -10.95
C MET A 5 -9.77 17.07 -9.66
N GLN A 6 -9.87 15.75 -9.79
CA GLN A 6 -9.84 14.85 -8.63
C GLN A 6 -8.42 14.66 -8.13
N ILE A 7 -8.24 14.67 -6.81
CA ILE A 7 -6.94 14.45 -6.18
C ILE A 7 -6.90 13.02 -5.61
N ILE A 8 -5.99 12.21 -6.11
CA ILE A 8 -5.86 10.79 -5.78
C ILE A 8 -4.54 10.55 -5.05
N GLY A 9 -4.62 9.90 -3.90
CA GLY A 9 -3.47 9.49 -3.12
C GLY A 9 -3.06 8.04 -3.39
N ILE A 10 -1.75 7.79 -3.36
CA ILE A 10 -1.14 6.46 -3.32
C ILE A 10 -0.14 6.43 -2.16
N VAL A 11 -0.03 5.30 -1.47
CA VAL A 11 1.03 5.04 -0.49
C VAL A 11 1.92 3.93 -1.03
N THR A 12 3.25 4.14 -1.01
CA THR A 12 4.18 3.20 -1.63
C THR A 12 5.60 3.27 -1.08
N GLU A 13 6.40 2.27 -1.41
CA GLU A 13 7.86 2.25 -1.16
C GLU A 13 8.68 2.37 -2.45
N TYR A 14 8.17 1.88 -3.58
CA TYR A 14 8.89 1.76 -4.86
C TYR A 14 10.29 1.18 -4.71
N ASN A 15 10.38 -0.06 -4.27
CA ASN A 15 11.65 -0.73 -3.97
C ASN A 15 11.88 -2.04 -4.78
N PRO A 16 12.22 -1.91 -6.11
CA PRO A 16 12.14 -0.74 -6.97
C PRO A 16 10.74 -0.47 -7.53
N PHE A 17 10.58 0.61 -8.29
CA PHE A 17 9.42 0.84 -9.16
C PHE A 17 9.37 -0.25 -10.24
N HIS A 18 8.19 -0.79 -10.53
CA HIS A 18 8.05 -1.91 -11.47
C HIS A 18 6.73 -1.83 -12.26
N ASN A 19 6.57 -2.72 -13.25
CA ASN A 19 5.40 -2.74 -14.12
C ASN A 19 4.06 -2.85 -13.38
N GLY A 20 4.03 -3.45 -12.20
CA GLY A 20 2.83 -3.47 -11.35
C GLY A 20 2.43 -2.09 -10.83
N HIS A 21 3.40 -1.22 -10.52
CA HIS A 21 3.15 0.17 -10.14
C HIS A 21 2.69 0.99 -11.35
N LEU A 22 3.34 0.79 -12.50
CA LEU A 22 2.91 1.42 -13.76
C LEU A 22 1.47 1.02 -14.14
N TYR A 23 1.12 -0.25 -13.96
CA TYR A 23 -0.24 -0.73 -14.16
C TYR A 23 -1.24 -0.01 -13.24
N GLN A 24 -0.92 0.16 -11.96
CA GLN A 24 -1.76 0.89 -11.01
C GLN A 24 -1.99 2.34 -11.46
N ILE A 25 -0.94 3.06 -11.86
CA ILE A 25 -1.03 4.44 -12.35
C ILE A 25 -1.90 4.52 -13.61
N LYS A 26 -1.69 3.61 -14.59
CA LYS A 26 -2.53 3.53 -15.78
C LYS A 26 -3.99 3.29 -15.44
N LYS A 27 -4.29 2.38 -14.52
CA LYS A 27 -5.66 2.13 -14.06
C LYS A 27 -6.30 3.35 -13.38
N ILE A 28 -5.54 4.12 -12.62
CA ILE A 28 -6.03 5.38 -12.04
C ILE A 28 -6.38 6.37 -13.15
N LYS A 29 -5.50 6.58 -14.14
CA LYS A 29 -5.76 7.50 -15.25
C LYS A 29 -6.88 7.02 -16.19
N GLU A 30 -7.10 5.71 -16.33
CA GLU A 30 -8.27 5.15 -17.03
C GLU A 30 -9.59 5.47 -16.30
N MET A 31 -9.61 5.35 -14.96
CA MET A 31 -10.80 5.62 -14.16
C MET A 31 -11.04 7.13 -13.94
N TYR A 32 -9.98 7.91 -13.90
CA TYR A 32 -9.95 9.33 -13.55
C TYR A 32 -8.95 10.09 -14.44
N PRO A 33 -9.28 10.35 -15.72
CA PRO A 33 -8.33 10.87 -16.72
C PRO A 33 -7.63 12.17 -16.30
N ASP A 34 -8.37 13.12 -15.72
CA ASP A 34 -7.89 14.46 -15.35
C ASP A 34 -7.44 14.56 -13.88
N SER A 35 -7.20 13.42 -13.22
CA SER A 35 -6.79 13.42 -11.82
C SER A 35 -5.35 13.88 -11.63
N VAL A 36 -5.10 14.54 -10.50
CA VAL A 36 -3.76 14.71 -9.92
C VAL A 36 -3.46 13.53 -9.03
N ILE A 37 -2.31 12.88 -9.24
CA ILE A 37 -1.87 11.73 -8.43
C ILE A 37 -0.76 12.19 -7.48
N ILE A 38 -1.01 12.07 -6.17
CA ILE A 38 -0.08 12.38 -5.11
C ILE A 38 0.36 11.09 -4.43
N VAL A 39 1.67 10.90 -4.35
CA VAL A 39 2.25 9.73 -3.70
C VAL A 39 2.89 10.10 -2.36
N ALA A 40 2.52 9.40 -1.29
CA ALA A 40 3.29 9.35 -0.06
C ALA A 40 4.26 8.16 -0.14
N MET A 41 5.56 8.41 -0.16
CA MET A 41 6.60 7.43 -0.43
C MET A 41 7.64 7.38 0.69
N SER A 42 8.06 6.17 1.08
CA SER A 42 9.22 6.00 1.95
C SER A 42 10.50 6.52 1.27
N GLY A 43 11.39 7.12 2.06
CA GLY A 43 12.67 7.65 1.58
C GLY A 43 13.67 6.55 1.20
N ASN A 44 14.88 6.62 1.77
CA ASN A 44 15.96 5.68 1.48
C ASN A 44 15.82 4.32 2.18
N TYR A 45 14.87 4.19 3.09
CA TYR A 45 14.61 2.96 3.85
C TYR A 45 13.17 2.52 3.69
N THR A 46 12.95 1.21 3.66
CA THR A 46 11.63 0.59 3.63
C THR A 46 11.02 0.55 5.03
N MET A 47 9.73 0.22 5.12
CA MET A 47 9.03 -0.02 6.38
C MET A 47 9.68 -1.13 7.23
N ARG A 48 10.39 -2.07 6.59
CA ARG A 48 11.12 -3.16 7.26
C ARG A 48 12.54 -2.81 7.68
N GLY A 49 12.98 -1.56 7.49
CA GLY A 49 14.33 -1.11 7.81
C GLY A 49 15.42 -1.48 6.79
N GLU A 50 15.02 -2.05 5.65
CA GLU A 50 15.94 -2.37 4.57
C GLU A 50 16.31 -1.12 3.78
N ILE A 51 17.55 -1.02 3.29
CA ILE A 51 17.96 0.04 2.36
C ILE A 51 17.23 -0.19 1.03
N SER A 52 16.63 0.87 0.48
CA SER A 52 16.02 0.82 -0.85
C SER A 52 17.06 0.59 -1.95
N VAL A 53 16.67 -0.17 -2.98
CA VAL A 53 17.52 -0.43 -4.18
C VAL A 53 17.97 0.87 -4.84
N LEU A 54 17.11 1.88 -4.85
CA LEU A 54 17.40 3.22 -5.36
C LEU A 54 17.20 4.24 -4.24
N ASP A 55 17.98 5.33 -4.27
CA ASP A 55 17.77 6.46 -3.37
C ASP A 55 16.44 7.19 -3.66
N LYS A 56 16.02 8.01 -2.72
CA LYS A 56 14.73 8.71 -2.80
C LYS A 56 14.61 9.65 -4.00
N TRP A 57 15.70 10.24 -4.47
CA TRP A 57 15.68 11.17 -5.59
C TRP A 57 15.47 10.44 -6.92
N ASN A 58 16.17 9.32 -7.13
CA ASN A 58 15.97 8.45 -8.27
C ASN A 58 14.56 7.86 -8.27
N LYS A 59 14.06 7.37 -7.12
CA LYS A 59 12.67 6.89 -7.00
C LYS A 59 11.66 7.98 -7.35
N THR A 60 11.88 9.21 -6.90
CA THR A 60 11.01 10.36 -7.23
C THR A 60 11.03 10.66 -8.72
N ASN A 61 12.19 10.74 -9.33
CA ASN A 61 12.31 10.98 -10.78
C ASN A 61 11.59 9.91 -11.60
N ILE A 62 11.76 8.64 -11.21
CA ILE A 62 11.07 7.52 -11.86
C ILE A 62 9.54 7.66 -11.71
N ALA A 63 9.05 7.97 -10.52
CA ALA A 63 7.64 8.13 -10.25
C ALA A 63 7.01 9.27 -11.11
N ILE A 64 7.63 10.43 -11.13
CA ILE A 64 7.18 11.60 -11.92
C ILE A 64 7.17 11.25 -13.43
N ASN A 65 8.24 10.65 -13.94
CA ASN A 65 8.34 10.27 -15.35
C ASN A 65 7.34 9.17 -15.76
N ASN A 66 6.72 8.49 -14.80
CA ASN A 66 5.68 7.48 -15.03
C ASN A 66 4.26 7.94 -14.68
N GLY A 67 4.04 9.26 -14.51
CA GLY A 67 2.71 9.84 -14.41
C GLY A 67 2.22 10.17 -13.00
N ILE A 68 3.11 10.24 -12.03
CA ILE A 68 2.86 10.84 -10.71
C ILE A 68 3.08 12.35 -10.80
N ASP A 69 2.19 13.13 -10.22
CA ASP A 69 2.26 14.59 -10.25
C ASP A 69 3.03 15.16 -9.06
N ILE A 70 2.85 14.58 -7.86
CA ILE A 70 3.49 15.04 -6.63
C ILE A 70 4.00 13.83 -5.83
N VAL A 71 5.23 13.92 -5.33
CA VAL A 71 5.83 12.93 -4.42
C VAL A 71 6.12 13.58 -3.07
N LEU A 72 5.56 13.00 -2.01
CA LEU A 72 5.78 13.39 -0.62
C LEU A 72 6.65 12.32 0.06
N GLU A 73 7.74 12.71 0.71
CA GLU A 73 8.54 11.79 1.51
C GLU A 73 7.89 11.57 2.88
N ILE A 74 7.56 10.33 3.20
CA ILE A 74 7.17 9.97 4.57
C ILE A 74 8.40 10.10 5.47
N PRO A 75 8.34 10.92 6.55
CA PRO A 75 9.49 11.10 7.42
C PRO A 75 10.03 9.77 7.97
N PHE A 76 11.34 9.62 8.01
CA PHE A 76 12.04 8.37 8.38
C PHE A 76 11.51 7.74 9.66
N ILE A 77 11.24 8.56 10.70
CA ILE A 77 10.74 8.06 12.00
C ILE A 77 9.39 7.36 11.91
N TYR A 78 8.62 7.60 10.85
CA TYR A 78 7.33 6.94 10.59
C TYR A 78 7.43 5.88 9.50
N SER A 79 8.35 6.05 8.55
CA SER A 79 8.47 5.11 7.42
C SER A 79 9.07 3.77 7.82
N ASN A 80 9.90 3.74 8.88
CA ASN A 80 10.56 2.54 9.39
C ASN A 80 9.88 2.05 10.68
N GLN A 81 8.60 1.69 10.59
CA GLN A 81 7.75 1.33 11.72
C GLN A 81 6.74 0.24 11.35
N SER A 82 5.82 -0.08 12.28
CA SER A 82 4.69 -0.96 11.99
C SER A 82 3.79 -0.39 10.88
N SER A 83 3.01 -1.25 10.24
CA SER A 83 2.02 -0.83 9.22
C SER A 83 1.05 0.24 9.74
N ASP A 84 0.70 0.21 11.02
CA ASP A 84 -0.19 1.20 11.63
C ASP A 84 0.44 2.60 11.67
N ILE A 85 1.70 2.70 12.12
CA ILE A 85 2.41 3.99 12.22
C ILE A 85 2.73 4.52 10.82
N PHE A 86 3.15 3.65 9.92
CA PHE A 86 3.39 3.98 8.52
C PHE A 86 2.12 4.52 7.84
N SER A 87 0.99 3.82 8.00
CA SER A 87 -0.31 4.23 7.46
C SER A 87 -0.79 5.54 8.06
N TYR A 88 -0.65 5.72 9.38
CA TYR A 88 -1.00 6.97 10.05
C TYR A 88 -0.28 8.16 9.43
N ALA A 89 1.04 8.11 9.30
CA ALA A 89 1.82 9.22 8.74
C ALA A 89 1.47 9.49 7.28
N ALA A 90 1.40 8.43 6.47
CA ALA A 90 1.05 8.55 5.05
C ALA A 90 -0.33 9.17 4.85
N LEU A 91 -1.36 8.67 5.55
CA LEU A 91 -2.72 9.18 5.42
C LEU A 91 -2.89 10.58 5.96
N LYS A 92 -2.20 10.93 7.06
CA LYS A 92 -2.21 12.29 7.60
C LYS A 92 -1.62 13.27 6.58
N MET A 93 -0.48 12.95 5.99
CA MET A 93 0.13 13.78 4.95
C MET A 93 -0.80 13.95 3.75
N LEU A 94 -1.32 12.85 3.22
CA LEU A 94 -2.22 12.89 2.06
C LEU A 94 -3.51 13.64 2.34
N ASN A 95 -4.05 13.54 3.56
CA ASN A 95 -5.23 14.31 3.97
C ASN A 95 -4.99 15.83 3.99
N GLU A 96 -3.79 16.29 4.35
CA GLU A 96 -3.43 17.73 4.27
C GLU A 96 -3.46 18.24 2.82
N PHE A 97 -3.13 17.38 1.85
CA PHE A 97 -3.25 17.67 0.42
C PHE A 97 -4.67 17.46 -0.12
N LYS A 98 -5.64 17.18 0.76
CA LYS A 98 -7.06 17.06 0.41
C LYS A 98 -7.34 16.00 -0.66
N ILE A 99 -6.64 14.86 -0.62
CA ILE A 99 -6.99 13.76 -1.52
C ILE A 99 -8.43 13.32 -1.29
N GLU A 100 -9.14 13.01 -2.37
CA GLU A 100 -10.52 12.51 -2.31
C GLU A 100 -10.58 10.98 -2.30
N LYS A 101 -9.58 10.34 -2.88
CA LYS A 101 -9.50 8.89 -3.01
C LYS A 101 -8.11 8.41 -2.66
N LEU A 102 -8.06 7.29 -1.95
CA LEU A 102 -6.82 6.52 -1.74
C LEU A 102 -6.89 5.26 -2.58
N VAL A 103 -5.97 5.12 -3.54
CA VAL A 103 -5.91 3.93 -4.40
C VAL A 103 -4.74 3.03 -4.00
N PHE A 104 -5.02 1.75 -3.75
CA PHE A 104 -4.01 0.78 -3.37
C PHE A 104 -4.24 -0.58 -4.03
N GLY A 105 -3.17 -1.36 -4.18
CA GLY A 105 -3.26 -2.74 -4.65
C GLY A 105 -3.82 -3.66 -3.56
N SER A 106 -4.65 -4.63 -3.94
CA SER A 106 -5.24 -5.61 -3.02
C SER A 106 -5.29 -6.98 -3.69
N GLU A 107 -4.98 -8.01 -2.93
CA GLU A 107 -5.09 -9.39 -3.40
C GLU A 107 -6.55 -9.85 -3.41
N THR A 108 -7.34 -9.51 -2.40
CA THR A 108 -8.77 -9.84 -2.35
C THR A 108 -9.59 -8.94 -3.24
N ASN A 109 -9.22 -7.66 -3.36
CA ASN A 109 -9.96 -6.62 -4.08
C ASN A 109 -11.43 -6.50 -3.61
N ASN A 110 -11.64 -6.58 -2.32
CA ASN A 110 -12.96 -6.49 -1.68
C ASN A 110 -12.92 -5.43 -0.58
N ILE A 111 -13.34 -4.22 -0.92
CA ILE A 111 -13.34 -3.06 0.00
C ILE A 111 -14.25 -3.29 1.21
N ASP A 112 -15.39 -3.94 1.05
CA ASP A 112 -16.33 -4.17 2.15
C ASP A 112 -15.72 -5.12 3.18
N LEU A 113 -15.06 -6.18 2.73
CA LEU A 113 -14.33 -7.11 3.59
C LEU A 113 -13.19 -6.39 4.35
N LEU A 114 -12.38 -5.59 3.62
CA LEU A 114 -11.29 -4.84 4.24
C LEU A 114 -11.82 -3.79 5.22
N SER A 115 -12.93 -3.13 4.90
CA SER A 115 -13.58 -2.13 5.77
C SER A 115 -14.13 -2.75 7.05
N LEU A 116 -14.73 -3.94 6.96
CA LEU A 116 -15.20 -4.67 8.14
C LEU A 116 -14.03 -5.06 9.04
N ALA A 117 -12.94 -5.61 8.45
CA ALA A 117 -11.72 -5.95 9.19
C ALA A 117 -11.04 -4.72 9.82
N SER A 118 -11.20 -3.53 9.23
CA SER A 118 -10.70 -2.27 9.76
C SER A 118 -11.55 -1.74 10.90
N SER A 119 -12.89 -1.71 10.73
CA SER A 119 -13.82 -1.10 11.67
C SER A 119 -13.85 -1.80 13.03
N VAL A 120 -13.68 -3.13 13.07
CA VAL A 120 -13.67 -3.89 14.33
C VAL A 120 -12.47 -3.58 15.23
N GLN A 121 -11.47 -2.87 14.73
CA GLN A 121 -10.28 -2.46 15.47
C GLN A 121 -10.44 -1.08 16.15
N ILE A 122 -11.52 -0.34 15.85
CA ILE A 122 -11.69 1.04 16.29
C ILE A 122 -12.62 1.09 17.52
N ASP A 123 -12.12 1.68 18.61
CA ASP A 123 -12.86 1.87 19.87
C ASP A 123 -13.58 0.60 20.38
N ASN A 124 -12.95 -0.57 20.16
CA ASN A 124 -13.54 -1.87 20.46
C ASN A 124 -12.80 -2.58 21.60
N LYS A 125 -13.34 -2.44 22.82
CA LYS A 125 -12.75 -3.07 24.03
C LYS A 125 -12.59 -4.59 23.90
N LYS A 126 -13.49 -5.27 23.16
CA LYS A 126 -13.39 -6.72 22.96
C LYS A 126 -12.21 -7.05 22.06
N PHE A 127 -12.00 -6.27 21.00
CA PHE A 127 -10.83 -6.41 20.14
C PHE A 127 -9.54 -6.22 20.93
N ASP A 128 -9.42 -5.14 21.72
CA ASP A 128 -8.24 -4.86 22.54
C ASP A 128 -7.94 -5.97 23.55
N SER A 129 -9.00 -6.53 24.16
CA SER A 129 -8.87 -7.65 25.09
C SER A 129 -8.34 -8.90 24.39
N LEU A 130 -8.85 -9.22 23.20
CA LEU A 130 -8.40 -10.36 22.40
C LEU A 130 -6.94 -10.21 21.97
N VAL A 131 -6.55 -9.02 21.52
CA VAL A 131 -5.15 -8.75 21.15
C VAL A 131 -4.22 -9.00 22.35
N LYS A 132 -4.56 -8.49 23.54
CA LYS A 132 -3.78 -8.70 24.77
C LYS A 132 -3.71 -10.19 25.15
N ASP A 133 -4.83 -10.91 25.03
CA ASP A 133 -4.90 -12.34 25.32
C ASP A 133 -4.01 -13.15 24.38
N TYR A 134 -4.05 -12.89 23.05
CA TYR A 134 -3.16 -13.55 22.11
C TYR A 134 -1.69 -13.22 22.36
N MET A 135 -1.36 -11.96 22.69
CA MET A 135 0.01 -11.57 23.03
C MET A 135 0.49 -12.29 24.30
N SER A 136 -0.34 -12.45 25.34
CA SER A 136 0.00 -13.21 26.55
C SER A 136 0.25 -14.69 26.30
N LYS A 137 -0.34 -15.23 25.21
CA LYS A 137 -0.11 -16.59 24.72
C LYS A 137 1.15 -16.72 23.85
N GLY A 138 1.96 -15.67 23.71
CA GLY A 138 3.24 -15.68 23.01
C GLY A 138 3.14 -15.33 21.51
N TYR A 139 1.99 -14.90 21.00
CA TYR A 139 1.89 -14.41 19.61
C TYR A 139 2.48 -12.99 19.51
N ASN A 140 3.17 -12.71 18.42
CA ASN A 140 3.60 -11.34 18.12
C ASN A 140 2.40 -10.43 17.80
N TYR A 141 2.59 -9.13 17.89
CA TYR A 141 1.51 -8.13 17.72
C TYR A 141 0.74 -8.25 16.40
N PRO A 142 1.39 -8.36 15.20
CA PRO A 142 0.66 -8.53 13.95
C PRO A 142 -0.20 -9.80 13.89
N SER A 143 0.32 -10.92 14.42
CA SER A 143 -0.43 -12.17 14.48
C SER A 143 -1.62 -12.08 15.44
N SER A 144 -1.46 -11.38 16.55
CA SER A 144 -2.52 -11.16 17.54
C SER A 144 -3.66 -10.33 16.95
N ILE A 145 -3.34 -9.25 16.21
CA ILE A 145 -4.33 -8.47 15.46
C ILE A 145 -5.09 -9.35 14.48
N GLY A 146 -4.37 -10.10 13.62
CA GLY A 146 -5.02 -10.95 12.61
C GLY A 146 -5.94 -12.02 13.22
N LYS A 147 -5.54 -12.64 14.34
CA LYS A 147 -6.37 -13.60 15.08
C LYS A 147 -7.61 -12.93 15.69
N SER A 148 -7.45 -11.75 16.27
CA SER A 148 -8.57 -10.99 16.87
C SER A 148 -9.59 -10.55 15.82
N ILE A 149 -9.14 -10.09 14.64
CA ILE A 149 -10.02 -9.80 13.50
C ILE A 149 -10.80 -11.06 13.11
N TYR A 150 -10.09 -12.19 12.94
CA TYR A 150 -10.73 -13.44 12.57
C TYR A 150 -11.79 -13.91 13.58
N GLU A 151 -11.48 -13.82 14.86
CA GLU A 151 -12.40 -14.23 15.92
C GLU A 151 -13.67 -13.37 15.96
N LEU A 152 -13.56 -12.08 15.66
CA LEU A 152 -14.71 -11.16 15.70
C LEU A 152 -15.53 -11.15 14.39
N THR A 153 -14.92 -11.47 13.26
CA THR A 153 -15.55 -11.27 11.93
C THR A 153 -15.59 -12.53 11.06
N GLY A 154 -14.84 -13.56 11.39
CA GLY A 154 -14.59 -14.71 10.50
C GLY A 154 -13.67 -14.40 9.31
N ILE A 155 -13.17 -13.16 9.19
CA ILE A 155 -12.35 -12.73 8.07
C ILE A 155 -10.88 -13.02 8.36
N LYS A 156 -10.22 -13.68 7.42
CA LYS A 156 -8.78 -13.97 7.49
C LYS A 156 -8.01 -13.12 6.50
N ILE A 157 -7.29 -12.14 7.00
CA ILE A 157 -6.38 -11.30 6.20
C ILE A 157 -4.98 -11.93 6.27
N LYS A 158 -4.43 -12.35 5.13
CA LYS A 158 -3.11 -13.00 5.05
C LYS A 158 -2.13 -12.24 4.17
N GLU A 159 -2.63 -11.62 3.12
CA GLU A 159 -1.83 -11.02 2.07
C GLU A 159 -1.31 -9.66 2.48
N SER A 160 -0.06 -9.35 2.15
CA SER A 160 0.64 -8.15 2.64
C SER A 160 -0.06 -6.85 2.23
N ASN A 161 -0.60 -6.78 1.01
CA ASN A 161 -1.25 -5.55 0.57
C ASN A 161 -2.66 -5.40 1.15
N ASP A 162 -3.36 -6.50 1.41
CA ASP A 162 -4.62 -6.46 2.13
C ASP A 162 -4.42 -6.02 3.59
N ILE A 163 -3.34 -6.46 4.25
CA ILE A 163 -2.97 -5.99 5.61
C ILE A 163 -2.73 -4.47 5.60
N LEU A 164 -1.98 -3.95 4.61
CA LEU A 164 -1.79 -2.51 4.45
C LEU A 164 -3.12 -1.80 4.13
N GLY A 165 -3.93 -2.36 3.25
CA GLY A 165 -5.27 -1.84 2.94
C GLY A 165 -6.16 -1.70 4.18
N VAL A 166 -6.16 -2.71 5.06
CA VAL A 166 -6.86 -2.67 6.36
C VAL A 166 -6.30 -1.54 7.23
N SER A 167 -4.97 -1.36 7.31
CA SER A 167 -4.36 -0.28 8.08
C SER A 167 -4.73 1.11 7.51
N TYR A 168 -4.76 1.27 6.20
CA TYR A 168 -5.18 2.53 5.56
C TYR A 168 -6.65 2.86 5.85
N ILE A 169 -7.55 1.89 5.65
CA ILE A 169 -8.98 2.08 5.89
C ILE A 169 -9.23 2.36 7.37
N LYS A 170 -8.54 1.67 8.28
CA LYS A 170 -8.60 1.95 9.71
C LYS A 170 -8.27 3.41 10.03
N GLU A 171 -7.19 3.96 9.46
CA GLU A 171 -6.81 5.36 9.68
C GLU A 171 -7.83 6.34 9.09
N ILE A 172 -8.40 6.05 7.91
CA ILE A 172 -9.48 6.85 7.32
C ILE A 172 -10.69 6.89 8.25
N LEU A 173 -11.16 5.74 8.71
CA LEU A 173 -12.34 5.63 9.57
C LEU A 173 -12.12 6.26 10.94
N LYS A 174 -10.99 5.96 11.59
CA LYS A 174 -10.63 6.45 12.93
C LYS A 174 -10.56 7.98 12.98
N ASN A 175 -9.96 8.59 11.97
CA ASN A 175 -9.78 10.05 11.90
C ASN A 175 -10.92 10.74 11.15
N LYS A 176 -11.93 10.02 10.66
CA LYS A 176 -13.07 10.54 9.89
C LYS A 176 -12.61 11.37 8.68
N TYR A 177 -11.55 10.93 8.01
CA TYR A 177 -11.08 11.58 6.80
C TYR A 177 -12.11 11.42 5.67
N ASN A 178 -12.36 12.49 4.91
CA ASN A 178 -13.23 12.43 3.74
C ASN A 178 -12.46 11.84 2.53
N ILE A 179 -11.95 10.62 2.69
CA ILE A 179 -11.15 9.90 1.69
C ILE A 179 -11.85 8.59 1.37
N LYS A 180 -12.16 8.35 0.09
CA LYS A 180 -12.73 7.10 -0.38
C LYS A 180 -11.64 6.07 -0.67
N PRO A 181 -11.57 4.93 0.03
CA PRO A 181 -10.64 3.86 -0.30
C PRO A 181 -11.06 3.14 -1.58
N ILE A 182 -10.11 2.86 -2.47
CA ILE A 182 -10.31 2.15 -3.73
C ILE A 182 -9.22 1.10 -3.88
N SER A 183 -9.61 -0.15 -4.08
CA SER A 183 -8.66 -1.22 -4.35
C SER A 183 -8.55 -1.50 -5.85
N ILE A 184 -7.34 -1.84 -6.29
CA ILE A 184 -7.08 -2.40 -7.62
C ILE A 184 -6.58 -3.83 -7.42
N LYS A 185 -7.21 -4.78 -8.14
CA LYS A 185 -6.82 -6.18 -8.10
C LYS A 185 -5.36 -6.34 -8.52
N ARG A 186 -4.55 -6.96 -7.67
CA ARG A 186 -3.18 -7.29 -8.01
C ARG A 186 -3.13 -8.44 -9.02
N THR A 187 -2.27 -8.31 -10.01
CA THR A 187 -2.15 -9.27 -11.13
C THR A 187 -1.07 -10.32 -10.90
N ASN A 188 -0.31 -10.25 -9.79
CA ASN A 188 0.87 -11.10 -9.53
C ASN A 188 0.54 -12.56 -9.16
N ASN A 189 -0.73 -12.97 -9.09
CA ASN A 189 -1.14 -14.33 -8.72
C ASN A 189 -1.34 -15.30 -9.91
N PHE A 190 -0.86 -14.95 -11.11
CA PHE A 190 -0.93 -15.89 -12.23
C PHE A 190 0.20 -16.91 -12.21
N LYS A 191 0.15 -17.84 -11.26
CA LYS A 191 0.78 -19.18 -11.39
C LYS A 191 0.03 -20.02 -12.43
N THR A 192 -0.26 -19.46 -13.58
CA THR A 192 -0.79 -20.24 -14.70
C THR A 192 0.28 -20.30 -15.78
N ASN A 193 0.68 -21.50 -16.11
CA ASN A 193 1.74 -21.95 -17.01
C ASN A 193 1.61 -21.53 -18.49
N THR A 194 1.03 -20.36 -18.81
CA THR A 194 0.83 -19.97 -20.21
C THR A 194 0.88 -18.46 -20.39
N LYS A 195 2.02 -17.90 -20.54
CA LYS A 195 2.54 -16.56 -20.85
C LYS A 195 3.26 -15.97 -19.63
N LYS A 196 4.58 -15.75 -19.75
CA LYS A 196 5.38 -15.00 -18.79
C LYS A 196 4.74 -13.62 -18.60
N SER A 197 4.12 -13.39 -17.43
CA SER A 197 3.66 -12.05 -17.07
C SER A 197 4.89 -11.17 -16.87
N ASN A 198 4.92 -9.99 -17.50
CA ASN A 198 5.95 -8.98 -17.25
C ASN A 198 5.68 -8.19 -15.93
N ILE A 199 4.76 -8.66 -15.09
CA ILE A 199 4.46 -8.10 -13.77
C ILE A 199 4.80 -9.14 -12.72
N ILE A 200 5.83 -8.85 -11.92
CA ILE A 200 6.26 -9.62 -10.76
C ILE A 200 6.33 -8.72 -9.53
N SER A 201 6.56 -9.28 -8.36
CA SER A 201 6.66 -8.50 -7.13
C SER A 201 8.03 -7.79 -7.01
N ALA A 202 8.08 -6.70 -6.25
CA ALA A 202 9.34 -6.03 -5.93
C ALA A 202 10.32 -6.97 -5.19
N TYR A 203 9.83 -7.94 -4.42
CA TYR A 203 10.65 -8.96 -3.78
C TYR A 203 11.37 -9.83 -4.83
N GLU A 204 10.65 -10.37 -5.82
CA GLU A 204 11.22 -11.18 -6.91
C GLU A 204 12.24 -10.38 -7.73
N ILE A 205 11.96 -9.08 -7.98
CA ILE A 205 12.91 -8.21 -8.68
C ILE A 205 14.22 -8.07 -7.89
N ARG A 206 14.14 -7.89 -6.57
CA ARG A 206 15.34 -7.82 -5.72
C ARG A 206 16.11 -9.15 -5.70
N GLU A 207 15.42 -10.29 -5.74
CA GLU A 207 16.06 -11.60 -5.86
C GLU A 207 16.84 -11.74 -7.19
N PHE A 208 16.28 -11.23 -8.30
CA PHE A 208 17.00 -11.20 -9.58
C PHE A 208 18.23 -10.31 -9.52
N LEU A 209 18.11 -9.10 -8.94
CA LEU A 209 19.24 -8.20 -8.74
C LEU A 209 20.36 -8.83 -7.90
N ASN A 210 20.00 -9.53 -6.81
CA ASN A 210 20.97 -10.23 -5.96
C ASN A 210 21.72 -11.35 -6.69
N LYS A 211 21.09 -11.93 -7.72
CA LYS A 211 21.68 -12.97 -8.59
C LYS A 211 22.37 -12.41 -9.82
N ASN A 212 22.45 -11.07 -9.96
CA ASN A 212 22.93 -10.39 -11.17
C ASN A 212 22.14 -10.75 -12.44
N GLU A 213 20.86 -11.07 -12.30
CA GLU A 213 19.96 -11.37 -13.41
C GLU A 213 19.29 -10.08 -13.94
N SER A 214 18.94 -10.07 -15.25
CA SER A 214 18.30 -8.91 -15.86
C SER A 214 16.86 -8.72 -15.38
N ILE A 215 16.51 -7.47 -15.05
CA ILE A 215 15.16 -7.07 -14.64
C ILE A 215 14.40 -6.27 -15.70
N LYS A 216 14.99 -6.05 -16.89
CA LYS A 216 14.47 -5.16 -17.95
C LYS A 216 13.01 -5.45 -18.37
N GLU A 217 12.58 -6.71 -18.30
CA GLU A 217 11.21 -7.10 -18.67
C GLU A 217 10.17 -6.70 -17.62
N TYR A 218 10.60 -6.41 -16.38
CA TYR A 218 9.73 -6.24 -15.21
C TYR A 218 9.62 -4.80 -14.74
N VAL A 219 10.46 -3.91 -15.29
CA VAL A 219 10.50 -2.50 -14.92
C VAL A 219 10.38 -1.61 -16.16
N PRO A 220 9.90 -0.36 -16.03
CA PRO A 220 9.98 0.63 -17.10
C PRO A 220 11.43 0.93 -17.49
N ASN A 221 11.64 1.45 -18.73
CA ASN A 221 12.98 1.70 -19.27
C ASN A 221 13.81 2.73 -18.50
N ASN A 222 13.20 3.48 -17.61
CA ASN A 222 13.86 4.52 -16.80
C ASN A 222 14.18 4.07 -15.36
N VAL A 223 14.10 2.76 -15.07
CA VAL A 223 14.44 2.16 -13.77
C VAL A 223 15.81 1.49 -13.75
#